data_3db089a6e8f097f0e7f49e152d1b717a
#
_entry.id   3db089a6e8f097f0e7f49e152d1b717a
#
_cell.length_a   1.000
_cell.length_b   1.000
_cell.length_c   1.000
_cell.angle_alpha   90.00
_cell.angle_beta   90.00
_cell.angle_gamma   90.00
#
_symmetry.space_group_name_H-M   'P 1'
#
loop_
_entity.id
_entity.type
_entity.pdbx_description
1 polymer ?
#
loop_
_entity_poly.entity_id
_entity_poly.type
_entity_poly.pdbx_seq_one_letter_code
_entity_poly.pdbx_strand_id
1 'polypeptide(L)'
;RIMKNSSTEIRRKFIDFFTSKGHVYVNSSPIIPSNDDKTLLFTNAGMVQFKDIFLGVKEAKYKSAVTSQKCLRAGGKHNDLDNVGFTNRHHTFFEMLGNFSFGDYFKIEAIKYAWEFLTIELKIPQERMWITVHSSDDEAREIWLNEIGISKDRLSIIDTNDNFWSMGDVGPCGPCTEIFYDFGDKYQGNPPGYGDEGERYVEIWNLVFMQFNRISKDKIIDLPKPSVDTGMGLERICAVMPVSYTHLTLPTKQDV
;
A
#
# COMPACT_ATOMS: atom_id res chain seq x y z
N ARG A 1 -18.72 11.88 -22.13
CA ARG A 1 -17.92 12.67 -21.12
C ARG A 1 -17.38 11.67 -20.13
N ILE A 2 -16.09 11.37 -20.20
CA ILE A 2 -15.41 10.50 -19.23
C ILE A 2 -15.52 11.21 -17.88
N MET A 3 -16.07 10.51 -16.87
CA MET A 3 -16.15 11.06 -15.50
C MET A 3 -14.72 11.25 -14.99
N LYS A 4 -14.36 12.49 -14.68
CA LYS A 4 -13.08 12.80 -14.01
C LYS A 4 -13.03 12.03 -12.69
N ASN A 5 -11.93 11.30 -12.46
CA ASN A 5 -11.65 10.50 -11.26
C ASN A 5 -12.46 9.20 -11.12
N SER A 6 -12.85 8.55 -12.21
CA SER A 6 -13.34 7.16 -12.14
C SER A 6 -12.21 6.21 -11.71
N SER A 7 -12.58 5.04 -11.16
CA SER A 7 -11.60 4.00 -10.81
C SER A 7 -10.70 3.61 -11.99
N THR A 8 -11.27 3.56 -13.20
CA THR A 8 -10.51 3.31 -14.43
C THR A 8 -9.48 4.42 -14.71
N GLU A 9 -9.86 5.68 -14.48
CA GLU A 9 -8.94 6.81 -14.68
C GLU A 9 -7.84 6.84 -13.64
N ILE A 10 -8.15 6.60 -12.36
CA ILE A 10 -7.15 6.54 -11.29
C ILE A 10 -6.15 5.41 -11.54
N ARG A 11 -6.66 4.22 -11.90
CA ARG A 11 -5.80 3.08 -12.27
C ARG A 11 -4.86 3.43 -13.41
N ARG A 12 -5.38 4.05 -14.47
CA ARG A 12 -4.57 4.49 -15.61
C ARG A 12 -3.53 5.53 -15.21
N LYS A 13 -3.92 6.56 -14.46
CA LYS A 13 -2.99 7.59 -13.97
C LYS A 13 -1.83 6.98 -13.16
N PHE A 14 -2.12 6.01 -12.29
CA PHE A 14 -1.10 5.32 -11.51
C PHE A 14 -0.12 4.57 -12.41
N ILE A 15 -0.63 3.78 -13.34
CA ILE A 15 0.19 3.01 -14.26
C ILE A 15 1.03 3.95 -15.15
N ASP A 16 0.41 4.97 -15.73
CA ASP A 16 1.08 5.93 -16.61
C ASP A 16 2.18 6.72 -15.86
N PHE A 17 1.89 7.15 -14.62
CA PHE A 17 2.86 7.85 -13.77
C PHE A 17 4.11 7.00 -13.52
N PHE A 18 3.95 5.78 -13.02
CA PHE A 18 5.09 4.92 -12.73
C PHE A 18 5.79 4.42 -14.00
N THR A 19 5.07 4.21 -15.09
CA THR A 19 5.68 3.90 -16.39
C THR A 19 6.55 5.08 -16.86
N SER A 20 6.13 6.33 -16.65
CA SER A 20 6.94 7.51 -16.95
C SER A 20 8.22 7.62 -16.12
N LYS A 21 8.22 7.00 -14.92
CA LYS A 21 9.40 6.87 -14.04
C LYS A 21 10.25 5.63 -14.34
N GLY A 22 9.98 4.92 -15.45
CA GLY A 22 10.75 3.77 -15.90
C GLY A 22 10.31 2.40 -15.41
N HIS A 23 9.16 2.31 -14.72
CA HIS A 23 8.60 1.04 -14.30
C HIS A 23 7.98 0.27 -15.48
N VAL A 24 8.15 -1.04 -15.49
CA VAL A 24 7.49 -1.91 -16.46
C VAL A 24 6.10 -2.27 -15.94
N TYR A 25 5.07 -2.05 -16.77
CA TYR A 25 3.73 -2.51 -16.43
C TYR A 25 3.65 -4.03 -16.47
N VAL A 26 3.19 -4.62 -15.38
CA VAL A 26 2.98 -6.07 -15.24
C VAL A 26 1.50 -6.33 -14.95
N ASN A 27 0.91 -7.24 -15.69
CA ASN A 27 -0.49 -7.62 -15.51
C ASN A 27 -0.75 -8.22 -14.12
N SER A 28 -1.99 -8.08 -13.65
CA SER A 28 -2.46 -8.80 -12.46
C SER A 28 -2.23 -10.30 -12.61
N SER A 29 -1.61 -10.91 -11.62
CA SER A 29 -1.55 -12.37 -11.54
C SER A 29 -2.92 -12.96 -11.18
N PRO A 30 -3.16 -14.27 -11.41
CA PRO A 30 -4.37 -14.93 -10.96
C PRO A 30 -4.59 -14.79 -9.44
N ILE A 31 -5.85 -14.76 -9.02
CA ILE A 31 -6.24 -14.72 -7.59
C ILE A 31 -5.83 -16.01 -6.88
N ILE A 32 -5.87 -17.14 -7.57
CA ILE A 32 -5.34 -18.40 -7.05
C ILE A 32 -3.86 -18.44 -7.40
N PRO A 33 -2.97 -18.43 -6.40
CA PRO A 33 -1.52 -18.55 -6.62
C PRO A 33 -1.17 -19.84 -7.40
N SER A 34 0.01 -19.86 -8.01
CA SER A 34 0.48 -21.07 -8.66
C SER A 34 0.59 -22.24 -7.66
N ASN A 35 0.42 -23.46 -8.13
CA ASN A 35 0.48 -24.68 -7.28
C ASN A 35 1.79 -24.83 -6.50
N ASP A 36 2.81 -24.06 -6.83
CA ASP A 36 4.12 -24.08 -6.17
C ASP A 36 4.15 -23.25 -4.88
N ASP A 37 3.24 -22.30 -4.71
CA ASP A 37 3.13 -21.52 -3.46
C ASP A 37 2.02 -22.06 -2.56
N LYS A 38 2.44 -22.91 -1.61
CA LYS A 38 1.54 -23.49 -0.58
C LYS A 38 1.35 -22.57 0.63
N THR A 39 1.96 -21.38 0.64
CA THR A 39 1.94 -20.48 1.80
C THR A 39 0.72 -19.58 1.81
N LEU A 40 0.05 -19.42 0.68
CA LEU A 40 -1.10 -18.53 0.52
C LEU A 40 -2.29 -19.28 -0.11
N LEU A 41 -3.50 -19.04 0.42
CA LEU A 41 -4.74 -19.53 -0.18
C LEU A 41 -5.10 -18.71 -1.42
N PHE A 42 -4.90 -17.40 -1.35
CA PHE A 42 -5.21 -16.44 -2.41
C PHE A 42 -4.11 -15.41 -2.56
N THR A 43 -4.02 -14.79 -3.73
CA THR A 43 -3.21 -13.59 -3.94
C THR A 43 -3.81 -12.45 -3.15
N ASN A 44 -3.19 -12.08 -2.04
CA ASN A 44 -3.69 -11.12 -1.05
C ASN A 44 -2.96 -9.77 -1.07
N ALA A 45 -1.92 -9.64 -1.89
CA ALA A 45 -1.14 -8.42 -2.07
C ALA A 45 -0.47 -8.38 -3.45
N GLY A 46 -0.10 -7.20 -3.90
CA GLY A 46 0.57 -6.98 -5.18
C GLY A 46 1.92 -7.66 -5.30
N MET A 47 2.63 -7.80 -4.18
CA MET A 47 3.97 -8.39 -4.14
C MET A 47 4.01 -9.90 -4.37
N VAL A 48 2.88 -10.61 -4.23
CA VAL A 48 2.86 -12.08 -4.26
C VAL A 48 3.48 -12.64 -5.54
N GLN A 49 3.18 -12.04 -6.70
CA GLN A 49 3.77 -12.47 -7.97
C GLN A 49 5.28 -12.19 -8.09
N PHE A 50 5.84 -11.35 -7.22
CA PHE A 50 7.25 -10.95 -7.22
C PHE A 50 8.06 -11.57 -6.06
N LYS A 51 7.45 -12.42 -5.23
CA LYS A 51 8.05 -13.05 -4.06
C LYS A 51 9.43 -13.65 -4.36
N ASP A 52 9.52 -14.47 -5.39
CA ASP A 52 10.76 -15.15 -5.77
C ASP A 52 11.85 -14.19 -6.24
N ILE A 53 11.46 -13.04 -6.80
CA ILE A 53 12.37 -11.96 -7.20
C ILE A 53 12.95 -11.28 -5.96
N PHE A 54 12.11 -10.93 -4.97
CA PHE A 54 12.57 -10.34 -3.71
C PHE A 54 13.54 -11.28 -2.96
N LEU A 55 13.25 -12.57 -2.96
CA LEU A 55 14.09 -13.58 -2.32
C LEU A 55 15.37 -13.89 -3.11
N GLY A 56 15.53 -13.37 -4.33
CA GLY A 56 16.66 -13.68 -5.20
C GLY A 56 16.65 -15.11 -5.77
N VAL A 57 15.53 -15.81 -5.63
CA VAL A 57 15.34 -17.17 -6.20
C VAL A 57 15.17 -17.09 -7.72
N LYS A 58 14.55 -16.01 -8.19
CA LYS A 58 14.30 -15.74 -9.59
C LYS A 58 14.89 -14.40 -9.99
N GLU A 59 15.57 -14.37 -11.13
CA GLU A 59 16.09 -13.12 -11.68
C GLU A 59 14.95 -12.25 -12.21
N ALA A 60 15.01 -10.98 -11.88
CA ALA A 60 14.05 -10.00 -12.40
C ALA A 60 14.35 -9.67 -13.86
N LYS A 61 13.33 -9.72 -14.71
CA LYS A 61 13.43 -9.28 -16.11
C LYS A 61 13.49 -7.75 -16.26
N TYR A 62 13.20 -7.02 -15.20
CA TYR A 62 13.14 -5.57 -15.12
C TYR A 62 13.54 -5.13 -13.71
N LYS A 63 14.06 -3.91 -13.59
CA LYS A 63 14.55 -3.38 -12.31
C LYS A 63 13.42 -2.87 -11.42
N SER A 64 12.35 -2.38 -12.03
CA SER A 64 11.17 -1.85 -11.36
C SER A 64 9.89 -2.18 -12.13
N ALA A 65 8.79 -2.34 -11.41
CA ALA A 65 7.51 -2.72 -11.97
C ALA A 65 6.35 -1.91 -11.37
N VAL A 66 5.27 -1.80 -12.14
CA VAL A 66 3.99 -1.26 -11.68
C VAL A 66 2.87 -2.21 -12.05
N THR A 67 1.89 -2.40 -11.15
CA THR A 67 0.75 -3.29 -11.39
C THR A 67 -0.51 -2.78 -10.71
N SER A 68 -1.66 -3.18 -11.24
CA SER A 68 -2.95 -3.16 -10.54
C SER A 68 -3.37 -4.60 -10.29
N GLN A 69 -3.06 -5.11 -9.10
CA GLN A 69 -3.28 -6.50 -8.73
C GLN A 69 -4.66 -6.72 -8.13
N LYS A 70 -5.40 -7.68 -8.68
CA LYS A 70 -6.62 -8.18 -8.06
C LYS A 70 -6.27 -9.04 -6.86
N CYS A 71 -6.84 -8.71 -5.70
CA CYS A 71 -6.54 -9.34 -4.42
C CYS A 71 -7.79 -9.90 -3.76
N LEU A 72 -7.60 -10.99 -3.00
CA LEU A 72 -8.65 -11.58 -2.18
C LEU A 72 -8.10 -11.81 -0.76
N ARG A 73 -8.77 -11.24 0.25
CA ARG A 73 -8.46 -11.41 1.67
C ARG A 73 -9.61 -12.09 2.39
N ALA A 74 -9.73 -13.40 2.19
CA ALA A 74 -10.84 -14.23 2.67
C ALA A 74 -10.32 -15.50 3.37
N GLY A 75 -9.25 -15.38 4.14
CA GLY A 75 -8.62 -16.47 4.88
C GLY A 75 -7.10 -16.31 4.97
N GLY A 76 -6.48 -17.04 5.88
CA GLY A 76 -5.05 -16.96 6.14
C GLY A 76 -4.64 -15.75 6.99
N LYS A 77 -3.38 -15.33 6.88
CA LYS A 77 -2.80 -14.29 7.75
C LYS A 77 -3.40 -12.90 7.54
N HIS A 78 -3.75 -12.56 6.32
CA HIS A 78 -4.40 -11.28 5.98
C HIS A 78 -5.87 -11.56 5.66
N ASN A 79 -6.65 -11.88 6.69
CA ASN A 79 -8.06 -12.18 6.58
C ASN A 79 -8.88 -10.98 7.04
N ASP A 80 -9.63 -10.39 6.12
CA ASP A 80 -10.48 -9.22 6.41
C ASP A 80 -11.95 -9.60 6.64
N LEU A 81 -12.30 -10.90 6.62
CA LEU A 81 -13.70 -11.36 6.69
C LEU A 81 -14.45 -10.85 7.92
N ASP A 82 -13.75 -10.75 9.08
CA ASP A 82 -14.35 -10.27 10.32
C ASP A 82 -14.67 -8.76 10.28
N ASN A 83 -14.01 -8.02 9.40
CA ASN A 83 -14.16 -6.58 9.23
C ASN A 83 -15.05 -6.19 8.04
N VAL A 84 -15.23 -7.11 7.07
CA VAL A 84 -16.05 -6.85 5.88
C VAL A 84 -17.53 -6.67 6.27
N GLY A 85 -18.09 -5.54 5.87
CA GLY A 85 -19.46 -5.17 6.21
C GLY A 85 -19.61 -4.47 7.57
N PHE A 86 -18.57 -4.40 8.40
CA PHE A 86 -18.52 -3.65 9.65
C PHE A 86 -17.73 -2.35 9.53
N THR A 87 -16.80 -2.30 8.60
CA THR A 87 -16.03 -1.09 8.27
C THR A 87 -16.18 -0.74 6.80
N ASN A 88 -16.05 0.53 6.48
CA ASN A 88 -16.12 1.01 5.09
C ASN A 88 -14.83 0.79 4.28
N ARG A 89 -13.74 0.36 4.95
CA ARG A 89 -12.39 0.27 4.36
C ARG A 89 -11.91 -1.16 4.09
N HIS A 90 -12.63 -2.19 4.57
CA HIS A 90 -12.25 -3.58 4.38
C HIS A 90 -13.15 -4.25 3.35
N HIS A 91 -12.53 -4.86 2.36
CA HIS A 91 -13.19 -5.55 1.26
C HIS A 91 -12.60 -6.95 1.10
N THR A 92 -13.45 -7.95 0.82
CA THR A 92 -12.98 -9.31 0.52
C THR A 92 -12.19 -9.36 -0.76
N PHE A 93 -12.73 -8.72 -1.81
CA PHE A 93 -12.09 -8.54 -3.11
C PHE A 93 -11.82 -7.07 -3.37
N PHE A 94 -10.61 -6.74 -3.82
CA PHE A 94 -10.19 -5.36 -4.12
C PHE A 94 -9.03 -5.34 -5.11
N GLU A 95 -8.73 -4.16 -5.64
CA GLU A 95 -7.54 -3.94 -6.45
C GLU A 95 -6.48 -3.19 -5.64
N MET A 96 -5.24 -3.70 -5.68
CA MET A 96 -4.08 -3.06 -5.08
C MET A 96 -3.19 -2.50 -6.17
N LEU A 97 -3.04 -1.18 -6.20
CA LEU A 97 -2.10 -0.47 -7.04
C LEU A 97 -0.73 -0.52 -6.38
N GLY A 98 0.26 -1.06 -7.07
CA GLY A 98 1.58 -1.24 -6.50
C GLY A 98 2.70 -0.83 -7.45
N ASN A 99 3.72 -0.18 -6.90
CA ASN A 99 5.01 0.02 -7.56
C ASN A 99 6.10 -0.69 -6.76
N PHE A 100 7.03 -1.28 -7.50
CA PHE A 100 8.04 -2.19 -6.97
C PHE A 100 9.41 -1.81 -7.49
N SER A 101 10.42 -1.92 -6.61
CA SER A 101 11.83 -1.80 -6.97
C SER A 101 12.58 -3.06 -6.53
N PHE A 102 13.30 -3.67 -7.43
CA PHE A 102 14.11 -4.86 -7.19
C PHE A 102 15.58 -4.49 -7.09
N GLY A 103 15.88 -3.54 -6.16
CA GLY A 103 17.23 -2.99 -5.97
C GLY A 103 17.61 -1.90 -6.98
N ASP A 104 16.65 -1.22 -7.59
CA ASP A 104 16.85 -0.10 -8.50
C ASP A 104 16.86 1.24 -7.75
N TYR A 105 15.85 1.46 -6.92
CA TYR A 105 15.74 2.58 -5.99
C TYR A 105 15.25 2.09 -4.62
N PHE A 106 15.31 2.98 -3.63
CA PHE A 106 14.90 2.61 -2.27
C PHE A 106 14.04 3.72 -1.62
N LYS A 107 14.21 3.99 -0.34
CA LYS A 107 13.28 4.80 0.47
C LYS A 107 13.01 6.19 -0.08
N ILE A 108 14.05 6.92 -0.43
CA ILE A 108 13.92 8.33 -0.82
C ILE A 108 13.10 8.49 -2.10
N GLU A 109 13.36 7.70 -3.12
CA GLU A 109 12.61 7.75 -4.38
C GLU A 109 11.19 7.20 -4.18
N ALA A 110 11.03 6.11 -3.42
CA ALA A 110 9.72 5.54 -3.14
C ALA A 110 8.79 6.56 -2.46
N ILE A 111 9.29 7.25 -1.44
CA ILE A 111 8.55 8.28 -0.72
C ILE A 111 8.28 9.49 -1.62
N LYS A 112 9.27 9.96 -2.37
CA LYS A 112 9.10 11.09 -3.30
C LYS A 112 8.08 10.77 -4.39
N TYR A 113 8.10 9.57 -4.98
CA TYR A 113 7.11 9.17 -5.98
C TYR A 113 5.70 9.08 -5.40
N ALA A 114 5.56 8.51 -4.20
CA ALA A 114 4.26 8.43 -3.55
C ALA A 114 3.68 9.82 -3.26
N TRP A 115 4.50 10.72 -2.74
CA TRP A 115 4.10 12.09 -2.44
C TRP A 115 3.75 12.88 -3.69
N GLU A 116 4.60 12.79 -4.74
CA GLU A 116 4.34 13.42 -6.03
C GLU A 116 3.02 12.93 -6.63
N PHE A 117 2.80 11.61 -6.65
CA PHE A 117 1.56 11.05 -7.18
C PHE A 117 0.32 11.56 -6.45
N LEU A 118 0.33 11.55 -5.12
CA LEU A 118 -0.82 11.99 -4.33
C LEU A 118 -1.07 13.50 -4.45
N THR A 119 -0.02 14.32 -4.37
CA THR A 119 -0.17 15.78 -4.29
C THR A 119 -0.22 16.47 -5.64
N ILE A 120 0.48 15.96 -6.66
CA ILE A 120 0.56 16.58 -7.98
C ILE A 120 -0.44 15.93 -8.95
N GLU A 121 -0.39 14.58 -9.09
CA GLU A 121 -1.25 13.88 -10.05
C GLU A 121 -2.71 13.79 -9.57
N LEU A 122 -2.91 13.44 -8.30
CA LEU A 122 -4.25 13.32 -7.72
C LEU A 122 -4.73 14.61 -7.06
N LYS A 123 -3.84 15.56 -6.79
CA LYS A 123 -4.16 16.86 -6.16
C LYS A 123 -4.83 16.73 -4.79
N ILE A 124 -4.42 15.73 -4.02
CA ILE A 124 -4.88 15.58 -2.64
C ILE A 124 -4.21 16.65 -1.78
N PRO A 125 -4.97 17.41 -0.98
CA PRO A 125 -4.40 18.43 -0.11
C PRO A 125 -3.46 17.82 0.93
N GLN A 126 -2.26 18.39 1.06
CA GLN A 126 -1.22 17.86 1.95
C GLN A 126 -1.66 17.84 3.42
N GLU A 127 -2.43 18.84 3.83
CA GLU A 127 -2.98 18.96 5.18
C GLU A 127 -4.01 17.88 5.54
N ARG A 128 -4.46 17.12 4.56
CA ARG A 128 -5.34 15.96 4.76
C ARG A 128 -4.59 14.67 4.95
N MET A 129 -3.28 14.66 4.79
CA MET A 129 -2.50 13.45 4.90
C MET A 129 -1.80 13.35 6.26
N TRP A 130 -1.76 12.14 6.79
CA TRP A 130 -1.05 11.76 8.00
C TRP A 130 -0.10 10.63 7.69
N ILE A 131 1.12 10.69 8.21
CA ILE A 131 2.17 9.72 7.90
C ILE A 131 2.50 8.90 9.15
N THR A 132 2.74 7.61 8.96
CA THR A 132 3.34 6.76 10.00
C THR A 132 4.68 6.23 9.54
N VAL A 133 5.58 6.04 10.48
CA VAL A 133 6.88 5.37 10.27
C VAL A 133 7.15 4.39 11.40
N HIS A 134 7.84 3.30 11.11
CA HIS A 134 8.28 2.39 12.16
C HIS A 134 9.37 3.03 13.02
N SER A 135 9.36 2.77 14.33
CA SER A 135 10.29 3.36 15.32
C SER A 135 11.76 3.06 15.00
N SER A 136 12.06 1.96 14.33
CA SER A 136 13.41 1.60 13.92
C SER A 136 13.85 2.23 12.60
N ASP A 137 12.99 2.96 11.89
CA ASP A 137 13.26 3.52 10.58
C ASP A 137 13.47 5.03 10.61
N ASP A 138 14.59 5.44 11.22
CA ASP A 138 14.99 6.84 11.28
C ASP A 138 15.18 7.45 9.88
N GLU A 139 15.66 6.67 8.91
CA GLU A 139 15.87 7.15 7.55
C GLU A 139 14.54 7.57 6.89
N ALA A 140 13.51 6.74 6.96
CA ALA A 140 12.20 7.11 6.43
C ALA A 140 11.63 8.35 7.13
N ARG A 141 11.81 8.45 8.46
CA ARG A 141 11.40 9.63 9.24
C ARG A 141 12.07 10.90 8.74
N GLU A 142 13.39 10.87 8.57
CA GLU A 142 14.17 12.03 8.11
C GLU A 142 13.79 12.44 6.67
N ILE A 143 13.52 11.47 5.79
CA ILE A 143 13.04 11.76 4.43
C ILE A 143 11.70 12.51 4.47
N TRP A 144 10.75 12.03 5.28
CA TRP A 144 9.45 12.70 5.39
C TRP A 144 9.56 14.13 5.94
N LEU A 145 10.37 14.31 6.99
CA LEU A 145 10.48 15.60 7.66
C LEU A 145 11.34 16.61 6.88
N ASN A 146 12.46 16.18 6.33
CA ASN A 146 13.47 17.08 5.77
C ASN A 146 13.43 17.16 4.24
N GLU A 147 13.15 16.04 3.55
CA GLU A 147 13.12 16.02 2.08
C GLU A 147 11.73 16.38 1.53
N ILE A 148 10.69 15.83 2.15
CA ILE A 148 9.30 16.11 1.77
C ILE A 148 8.81 17.38 2.48
N GLY A 149 9.23 17.59 3.73
CA GLY A 149 8.88 18.79 4.50
C GLY A 149 7.49 18.73 5.14
N ILE A 150 7.01 17.53 5.50
CA ILE A 150 5.75 17.42 6.24
C ILE A 150 5.91 17.98 7.65
N SER A 151 4.82 18.47 8.23
CA SER A 151 4.80 18.90 9.63
C SER A 151 4.98 17.73 10.57
N LYS A 152 5.79 17.92 11.64
CA LYS A 152 5.96 16.92 12.71
C LYS A 152 4.63 16.50 13.33
N ASP A 153 3.66 17.40 13.37
CA ASP A 153 2.33 17.16 13.94
C ASP A 153 1.46 16.26 13.03
N ARG A 154 1.96 15.89 11.87
CA ARG A 154 1.32 14.99 10.90
C ARG A 154 2.11 13.71 10.68
N LEU A 155 3.01 13.36 11.60
CA LEU A 155 3.80 12.14 11.58
C LEU A 155 3.72 11.42 12.93
N SER A 156 3.36 10.14 12.89
CA SER A 156 3.40 9.24 14.04
C SER A 156 4.53 8.23 13.92
N ILE A 157 5.19 7.97 15.03
CA ILE A 157 6.20 6.92 15.16
C ILE A 157 5.53 5.72 15.80
N ILE A 158 5.53 4.59 15.11
CA ILE A 158 4.83 3.37 15.51
C ILE A 158 5.86 2.32 15.93
N ASP A 159 5.70 1.80 17.15
CA ASP A 159 6.60 0.79 17.74
C ASP A 159 5.98 -0.61 17.75
N THR A 160 4.98 -0.84 16.94
CA THR A 160 4.28 -2.12 16.82
C THR A 160 4.49 -2.74 15.44
N ASN A 161 4.03 -3.98 15.28
CA ASN A 161 4.05 -4.66 13.99
C ASN A 161 3.14 -4.01 12.92
N ASP A 162 2.36 -2.99 13.27
CA ASP A 162 1.49 -2.30 12.31
C ASP A 162 2.32 -1.63 11.22
N ASN A 163 3.47 -1.05 11.57
CA ASN A 163 4.42 -0.48 10.61
C ASN A 163 5.63 -1.39 10.31
N PHE A 164 5.52 -2.70 10.57
CA PHE A 164 6.51 -3.70 10.16
C PHE A 164 5.80 -4.81 9.38
N TRP A 165 5.83 -4.70 8.08
CA TRP A 165 5.12 -5.65 7.21
C TRP A 165 5.88 -6.96 7.04
N SER A 166 5.14 -8.05 6.99
CA SER A 166 5.67 -9.39 6.73
C SER A 166 4.67 -10.19 5.90
N MET A 167 5.15 -10.84 4.87
CA MET A 167 4.33 -11.63 3.96
C MET A 167 3.58 -12.75 4.70
N GLY A 168 4.27 -13.38 5.64
CA GLY A 168 3.77 -14.51 6.43
C GLY A 168 4.64 -14.74 7.66
N ASP A 169 4.56 -15.94 8.22
CA ASP A 169 5.44 -16.37 9.32
C ASP A 169 6.88 -16.52 8.84
N VAL A 170 7.06 -16.74 7.55
CA VAL A 170 8.34 -16.76 6.83
C VAL A 170 8.20 -15.96 5.53
N GLY A 171 9.33 -15.47 5.02
CA GLY A 171 9.37 -14.71 3.77
C GLY A 171 9.84 -13.28 3.92
N PRO A 172 9.77 -12.49 2.84
CA PRO A 172 10.19 -11.10 2.82
C PRO A 172 9.46 -10.27 3.87
N CYS A 173 10.19 -9.37 4.52
CA CYS A 173 9.65 -8.44 5.51
C CYS A 173 10.51 -7.18 5.62
N GLY A 174 9.97 -6.16 6.27
CA GLY A 174 10.68 -4.93 6.55
C GLY A 174 9.80 -3.84 7.15
N PRO A 175 10.41 -2.76 7.64
CA PRO A 175 9.67 -1.61 8.12
C PRO A 175 8.89 -0.99 6.97
N CYS A 176 7.77 -0.37 7.30
CA CYS A 176 6.97 0.35 6.33
C CYS A 176 6.61 1.75 6.83
N THR A 177 6.22 2.57 5.88
CA THR A 177 5.61 3.88 6.13
C THR A 177 4.26 3.89 5.45
N GLU A 178 3.25 4.38 6.17
CA GLU A 178 1.89 4.40 5.68
C GLU A 178 1.42 5.84 5.53
N ILE A 179 0.57 6.06 4.53
CA ILE A 179 -0.07 7.33 4.28
C ILE A 179 -1.55 7.17 4.54
N PHE A 180 -2.06 7.95 5.49
CA PHE A 180 -3.47 8.00 5.86
C PHE A 180 -4.11 9.27 5.32
N TYR A 181 -5.40 9.19 5.03
CA TYR A 181 -6.22 10.35 4.72
C TYR A 181 -7.08 10.71 5.93
N ASP A 182 -7.06 11.98 6.34
CA ASP A 182 -7.90 12.56 7.40
C ASP A 182 -9.19 13.10 6.77
N PHE A 183 -10.31 12.41 7.00
CA PHE A 183 -11.64 12.84 6.55
C PHE A 183 -12.17 14.05 7.33
N GLY A 184 -11.50 14.44 8.42
CA GLY A 184 -11.81 15.61 9.23
C GLY A 184 -12.77 15.34 10.37
N ASP A 185 -13.06 16.41 11.12
CA ASP A 185 -13.74 16.37 12.44
C ASP A 185 -15.19 15.89 12.40
N LYS A 186 -15.77 15.67 11.23
CA LYS A 186 -17.09 15.06 11.07
C LYS A 186 -17.10 13.58 11.40
N TYR A 187 -15.94 12.94 11.37
CA TYR A 187 -15.75 11.53 11.66
C TYR A 187 -14.99 11.37 12.96
N GLN A 188 -15.34 10.33 13.72
CA GLN A 188 -14.63 10.01 14.95
C GLN A 188 -13.38 9.19 14.65
N GLY A 189 -12.32 9.40 15.40
CA GLY A 189 -11.07 8.67 15.33
C GLY A 189 -9.90 9.51 15.80
N ASN A 190 -8.88 8.81 16.27
CA ASN A 190 -7.61 9.39 16.68
C ASN A 190 -6.59 9.28 15.55
N PRO A 191 -5.58 10.15 15.51
CA PRO A 191 -4.46 9.98 14.61
C PRO A 191 -3.82 8.59 14.77
N PRO A 192 -3.31 7.98 13.68
CA PRO A 192 -2.63 6.70 13.74
C PRO A 192 -1.56 6.66 14.83
N GLY A 193 -1.56 5.58 15.62
CA GLY A 193 -0.66 5.42 16.78
C GLY A 193 -1.14 6.06 18.09
N TYR A 194 -2.26 6.77 18.10
CA TYR A 194 -2.83 7.41 19.29
C TYR A 194 -4.17 6.79 19.72
N GLY A 195 -4.46 5.60 19.28
CA GLY A 195 -5.67 4.86 19.59
C GLY A 195 -6.42 4.44 18.34
N ASP A 196 -7.74 4.23 18.45
CA ASP A 196 -8.57 3.82 17.33
C ASP A 196 -8.70 4.96 16.30
N GLU A 197 -8.25 4.72 15.08
CA GLU A 197 -8.36 5.64 13.95
C GLU A 197 -9.82 5.87 13.53
N GLY A 198 -10.71 4.99 13.91
CA GLY A 198 -12.12 5.04 13.59
C GLY A 198 -12.38 5.10 12.09
N GLU A 199 -13.32 5.98 11.72
CA GLU A 199 -13.61 6.28 10.30
C GLU A 199 -12.92 7.57 9.82
N ARG A 200 -12.22 8.28 10.72
CA ARG A 200 -11.59 9.56 10.40
C ARG A 200 -10.29 9.37 9.63
N TYR A 201 -9.44 8.47 10.09
CA TYR A 201 -8.13 8.24 9.48
C TYR A 201 -8.14 6.91 8.73
N VAL A 202 -8.01 6.96 7.43
CA VAL A 202 -8.01 5.76 6.58
C VAL A 202 -6.68 5.64 5.87
N GLU A 203 -5.98 4.54 6.12
CA GLU A 203 -4.78 4.18 5.37
C GLU A 203 -5.13 4.06 3.88
N ILE A 204 -4.46 4.85 3.04
CA ILE A 204 -4.64 4.85 1.59
C ILE A 204 -3.47 4.21 0.86
N TRP A 205 -2.26 4.25 1.42
CA TRP A 205 -1.07 3.70 0.78
C TRP A 205 -0.08 3.19 1.83
N ASN A 206 0.44 1.99 1.63
CA ASN A 206 1.52 1.41 2.42
C ASN A 206 2.76 1.25 1.54
N LEU A 207 3.90 1.79 1.98
CA LEU A 207 5.21 1.66 1.35
C LEU A 207 6.09 0.77 2.23
N VAL A 208 6.40 -0.43 1.74
CA VAL A 208 7.19 -1.41 2.48
C VAL A 208 8.63 -1.41 1.97
N PHE A 209 9.56 -1.25 2.89
CA PHE A 209 10.99 -1.32 2.61
C PHE A 209 11.49 -2.74 2.90
N MET A 210 11.43 -3.57 1.88
CA MET A 210 11.84 -4.96 1.94
C MET A 210 13.35 -5.05 2.11
N GLN A 211 13.78 -5.30 3.34
CA GLN A 211 15.20 -5.40 3.71
C GLN A 211 15.57 -6.80 4.16
N PHE A 212 14.59 -7.56 4.67
CA PHE A 212 14.83 -8.80 5.39
C PHE A 212 14.03 -9.96 4.82
N ASN A 213 14.55 -11.16 5.07
CA ASN A 213 13.85 -12.43 4.89
C ASN A 213 13.75 -13.14 6.25
N ARG A 214 12.55 -13.34 6.71
CA ARG A 214 12.27 -14.16 7.90
C ARG A 214 12.28 -15.63 7.50
N ILE A 215 13.27 -16.38 7.96
CA ILE A 215 13.41 -17.81 7.67
C ILE A 215 12.83 -18.70 8.76
N SER A 216 12.63 -18.17 9.97
CA SER A 216 11.90 -18.80 11.06
C SER A 216 11.38 -17.73 12.02
N LYS A 217 10.61 -18.14 13.03
CA LYS A 217 10.09 -17.24 14.06
C LYS A 217 11.18 -16.36 14.69
N ASP A 218 12.36 -16.91 14.89
CA ASP A 218 13.47 -16.27 15.64
C ASP A 218 14.66 -15.91 14.75
N LYS A 219 14.56 -16.10 13.43
CA LYS A 219 15.67 -15.86 12.51
C LYS A 219 15.27 -15.03 11.31
N ILE A 220 15.87 -13.85 11.23
CA ILE A 220 15.77 -12.91 10.12
C ILE A 220 17.16 -12.73 9.53
N ILE A 221 17.26 -12.72 8.21
CA ILE A 221 18.46 -12.42 7.43
C ILE A 221 18.20 -11.30 6.45
N ASP A 222 19.24 -10.64 5.98
CA ASP A 222 19.09 -9.62 4.95
C ASP A 222 18.66 -10.23 3.61
N LEU A 223 17.84 -9.48 2.87
CA LEU A 223 17.58 -9.80 1.46
C LEU A 223 18.82 -9.53 0.61
N PRO A 224 18.97 -10.21 -0.54
CA PRO A 224 20.10 -10.00 -1.44
C PRO A 224 20.24 -8.54 -1.90
N LYS A 225 19.13 -7.83 -2.00
CA LYS A 225 19.05 -6.40 -2.34
C LYS A 225 17.92 -5.74 -1.57
N PRO A 226 18.14 -4.55 -1.00
CA PRO A 226 17.05 -3.71 -0.51
C PRO A 226 16.06 -3.43 -1.64
N SER A 227 14.81 -3.65 -1.39
CA SER A 227 13.75 -3.59 -2.41
C SER A 227 12.55 -2.81 -1.88
N VAL A 228 11.69 -2.34 -2.79
CA VAL A 228 10.47 -1.61 -2.45
C VAL A 228 9.27 -2.40 -2.92
N ASP A 229 8.30 -2.56 -2.03
CA ASP A 229 6.94 -3.02 -2.30
C ASP A 229 5.97 -1.96 -1.82
N THR A 230 5.01 -1.58 -2.65
CA THR A 230 3.95 -0.66 -2.23
C THR A 230 2.57 -1.19 -2.55
N GLY A 231 1.59 -0.82 -1.74
CA GLY A 231 0.20 -1.17 -1.96
C GLY A 231 -0.74 -0.02 -1.63
N MET A 232 -1.42 0.50 -2.64
CA MET A 232 -2.47 1.49 -2.53
C MET A 232 -3.81 0.87 -2.92
N GLY A 233 -4.78 0.85 -1.99
CA GLY A 233 -6.12 0.33 -2.27
C GLY A 233 -6.84 1.23 -3.29
N LEU A 234 -7.18 0.68 -4.47
CA LEU A 234 -7.89 1.45 -5.50
C LEU A 234 -9.23 1.98 -4.98
N GLU A 235 -9.96 1.15 -4.26
CA GLU A 235 -11.26 1.52 -3.69
C GLU A 235 -11.11 2.63 -2.64
N ARG A 236 -10.10 2.55 -1.79
CA ARG A 236 -9.80 3.57 -0.77
C ARG A 236 -9.43 4.89 -1.38
N ILE A 237 -8.54 4.92 -2.37
CA ILE A 237 -8.14 6.17 -3.03
C ILE A 237 -9.30 6.76 -3.84
N CYS A 238 -10.17 5.93 -4.45
CA CYS A 238 -11.38 6.40 -5.10
C CYS A 238 -12.34 7.11 -4.12
N ALA A 239 -12.46 6.59 -2.89
CA ALA A 239 -13.31 7.19 -1.87
C ALA A 239 -12.79 8.56 -1.38
N VAL A 240 -11.47 8.76 -1.40
CA VAL A 240 -10.82 10.02 -1.00
C VAL A 240 -10.89 11.09 -2.10
N MET A 241 -10.88 10.66 -3.36
CA MET A 241 -10.89 11.61 -4.46
C MET A 241 -12.20 12.39 -4.50
N PRO A 242 -12.17 13.73 -4.66
CA PRO A 242 -13.37 14.51 -4.83
C PRO A 242 -14.06 14.08 -6.14
N VAL A 243 -15.00 13.18 -6.02
CA VAL A 243 -15.92 12.85 -7.10
C VAL A 243 -16.81 14.07 -7.28
N SER A 244 -16.91 14.58 -8.50
CA SER A 244 -17.99 15.49 -8.82
C SER A 244 -19.30 14.78 -8.49
N TYR A 245 -19.96 15.22 -7.45
CA TYR A 245 -21.12 14.67 -6.75
C TYR A 245 -22.20 14.11 -7.67
N THR A 246 -22.04 12.91 -8.13
CA THR A 246 -23.15 12.04 -8.57
C THR A 246 -22.63 10.59 -8.59
N HIS A 247 -23.05 9.79 -7.63
CA HIS A 247 -22.97 8.33 -7.59
C HIS A 247 -21.62 7.68 -7.26
N LEU A 248 -21.13 7.87 -6.02
CA LEU A 248 -20.50 6.82 -5.25
C LEU A 248 -21.20 6.73 -3.88
N THR A 249 -22.46 6.43 -3.91
CA THR A 249 -23.01 5.55 -2.90
C THR A 249 -22.45 4.18 -3.25
N LEU A 250 -21.56 3.64 -2.41
CA LEU A 250 -21.32 2.20 -2.37
C LEU A 250 -22.71 1.55 -2.45
N PRO A 251 -22.90 0.46 -3.22
CA PRO A 251 -24.17 -0.23 -3.22
C PRO A 251 -24.44 -0.62 -1.76
N THR A 252 -25.29 0.16 -1.15
CA THR A 252 -25.85 -0.19 0.14
C THR A 252 -26.56 -1.52 -0.06
N LYS A 253 -26.49 -2.36 0.92
CA LYS A 253 -27.07 -3.71 1.07
C LYS A 253 -28.57 -3.82 0.73
N GLN A 254 -29.09 -3.13 -0.27
CA GLN A 254 -30.53 -3.07 -0.56
C GLN A 254 -30.97 -3.64 -1.91
N ASP A 255 -30.04 -4.18 -2.71
CA ASP A 255 -30.41 -4.83 -3.97
C ASP A 255 -29.88 -6.26 -4.01
N VAL A 256 -30.50 -7.12 -3.19
CA VAL A 256 -30.57 -8.57 -3.40
C VAL A 256 -32.04 -8.97 -3.24
#